data_0cda6685b35b6b9ecfec2697fa4940d7
#
_entry.id   0cda6685b35b6b9ecfec2697fa4940d7
#
_cell.length_a   1.000
_cell.length_b   1.000
_cell.length_c   1.000
_cell.angle_alpha   90.00
_cell.angle_beta   90.00
_cell.angle_gamma   90.00
#
_symmetry.space_group_name_H-M   'P 1'
#
loop_
_entity.id
_entity.type
_entity.pdbx_description
1 polymer ?
#
loop_
_entity_poly.entity_id
_entity_poly.type
_entity_poly.pdbx_seq_one_letter_code
_entity_poly.pdbx_strand_id
1 'polypeptide(L)'
;MKIAFLFPGQGSQKPQMGLEIAEHFEVAKAVFEEASNVLPYSVTDILLEEPATRINQTEYTQPLLLTVSHALASVLEQEGITPDVAAGLSLGEYSALVEAGVLDFKEALNLVAKRGQYMQEAVVEGEGKMVAVLGLEDNVIEDICLEVSTPEALVVPSNYNTPGQLVIGGHAEAVDVASEKCLEAGAKRAVPLVVSGPFHTPLMKEAKVRFAPEMEVAELHESKCPVLSNTLGTPHEGVPSKDVLCDQITNAVKWKQNVEWMLQDGVDVFI
;
A
#
# COMPACT_ATOMS: atom_id res chain seq x y z
N MET A 1 23.34 -0.98 15.12
CA MET A 1 22.18 -0.11 14.82
C MET A 1 21.43 -0.81 13.70
N LYS A 2 20.20 -1.21 13.93
CA LYS A 2 19.37 -1.94 12.99
C LYS A 2 18.40 -0.96 12.31
N ILE A 3 18.41 -0.91 10.98
CA ILE A 3 17.69 0.09 10.18
C ILE A 3 16.53 -0.58 9.45
N ALA A 4 15.34 -0.01 9.56
CA ALA A 4 14.20 -0.38 8.72
C ALA A 4 13.92 0.72 7.68
N PHE A 5 13.72 0.31 6.41
CA PHE A 5 13.15 1.19 5.39
C PHE A 5 11.64 1.00 5.36
N LEU A 6 10.91 2.14 5.45
CA LEU A 6 9.47 2.18 5.44
C LEU A 6 8.96 2.89 4.20
N PHE A 7 8.14 2.18 3.43
CA PHE A 7 7.61 2.67 2.15
C PHE A 7 6.14 3.04 2.28
N PRO A 8 5.75 4.28 1.93
CA PRO A 8 4.38 4.73 2.04
C PRO A 8 3.47 4.08 1.01
N GLY A 9 2.19 4.04 1.32
CA GLY A 9 1.12 3.67 0.40
C GLY A 9 0.41 4.86 -0.22
N GLN A 10 -0.67 4.56 -0.98
CA GLN A 10 -1.54 5.57 -1.57
C GLN A 10 -2.11 6.51 -0.49
N GLY A 11 -2.16 7.81 -0.81
CA GLY A 11 -2.52 8.89 0.11
C GLY A 11 -1.33 9.77 0.50
N SER A 12 -0.09 9.30 0.25
CA SER A 12 1.14 10.06 0.52
C SER A 12 1.64 10.88 -0.68
N GLN A 13 1.08 10.63 -1.88
CA GLN A 13 1.49 11.31 -3.11
C GLN A 13 1.26 12.82 -3.03
N LYS A 14 2.20 13.55 -3.61
CA LYS A 14 2.13 15.03 -3.75
C LYS A 14 2.64 15.44 -5.13
N PRO A 15 2.09 16.51 -5.73
CA PRO A 15 2.68 17.11 -6.91
C PRO A 15 4.18 17.36 -6.71
N GLN A 16 4.96 17.09 -7.75
CA GLN A 16 6.41 17.30 -7.78
C GLN A 16 7.23 16.45 -6.78
N MET A 17 6.62 15.45 -6.10
CA MET A 17 7.36 14.57 -5.18
C MET A 17 8.56 13.93 -5.87
N GLY A 18 9.73 13.97 -5.21
CA GLY A 18 10.97 13.35 -5.68
C GLY A 18 11.71 14.10 -6.81
N LEU A 19 11.13 15.12 -7.45
CA LEU A 19 11.81 15.83 -8.56
C LEU A 19 13.06 16.57 -8.09
N GLU A 20 13.04 17.20 -6.93
CA GLU A 20 14.21 17.87 -6.34
C GLU A 20 15.37 16.88 -6.12
N ILE A 21 15.06 15.66 -5.67
CA ILE A 21 16.07 14.60 -5.48
C ILE A 21 16.63 14.17 -6.84
N ALA A 22 15.80 14.01 -7.86
CA ALA A 22 16.22 13.67 -9.22
C ALA A 22 17.09 14.77 -9.88
N GLU A 23 16.90 16.04 -9.49
CA GLU A 23 17.76 17.15 -9.95
C GLU A 23 19.16 17.12 -9.31
N HIS A 24 19.29 16.62 -8.07
CA HIS A 24 20.54 16.66 -7.32
C HIS A 24 21.34 15.35 -7.37
N PHE A 25 20.70 14.21 -7.65
CA PHE A 25 21.33 12.90 -7.64
C PHE A 25 21.10 12.15 -8.96
N GLU A 26 22.19 11.87 -9.68
CA GLU A 26 22.12 11.15 -10.97
C GLU A 26 21.48 9.76 -10.83
N VAL A 27 21.69 9.06 -9.70
CA VAL A 27 21.04 7.76 -9.45
C VAL A 27 19.52 7.88 -9.38
N ALA A 28 19.01 8.90 -8.70
CA ALA A 28 17.57 9.15 -8.64
C ALA A 28 17.00 9.54 -10.00
N LYS A 29 17.69 10.42 -10.75
CA LYS A 29 17.31 10.80 -12.10
C LYS A 29 17.20 9.58 -13.03
N ALA A 30 18.17 8.68 -12.97
CA ALA A 30 18.17 7.45 -13.76
C ALA A 30 16.93 6.59 -13.46
N VAL A 31 16.48 6.50 -12.20
CA VAL A 31 15.25 5.81 -11.82
C VAL A 31 14.01 6.43 -12.47
N PHE A 32 13.89 7.77 -12.47
CA PHE A 32 12.77 8.46 -13.13
C PHE A 32 12.76 8.27 -14.65
N GLU A 33 13.95 8.29 -15.29
CA GLU A 33 14.10 8.03 -16.72
C GLU A 33 13.73 6.58 -17.04
N GLU A 34 14.19 5.62 -16.25
CA GLU A 34 13.87 4.21 -16.41
C GLU A 34 12.37 3.95 -16.26
N ALA A 35 11.72 4.52 -15.23
CA ALA A 35 10.28 4.41 -15.04
C ALA A 35 9.50 4.98 -16.22
N SER A 36 9.90 6.14 -16.76
CA SER A 36 9.27 6.76 -17.92
C SER A 36 9.48 5.97 -19.22
N ASN A 37 10.54 5.14 -19.30
CA ASN A 37 10.78 4.25 -20.44
C ASN A 37 9.97 2.94 -20.35
N VAL A 38 9.61 2.49 -19.16
CA VAL A 38 8.82 1.27 -18.90
C VAL A 38 7.32 1.56 -19.02
N LEU A 39 6.88 2.67 -18.45
CA LEU A 39 5.47 3.06 -18.41
C LEU A 39 5.05 3.72 -19.74
N PRO A 40 3.76 3.64 -20.15
CA PRO A 40 3.26 4.27 -21.37
C PRO A 40 3.09 5.80 -21.27
N TYR A 41 3.71 6.42 -20.25
CA TYR A 41 3.67 7.86 -19.97
C TYR A 41 4.95 8.31 -19.26
N SER A 42 5.23 9.61 -19.35
CA SER A 42 6.31 10.24 -18.58
C SER A 42 5.90 10.42 -17.12
N VAL A 43 6.67 9.86 -16.20
CA VAL A 43 6.47 10.04 -14.75
C VAL A 43 6.59 11.50 -14.38
N THR A 44 7.59 12.20 -14.91
CA THR A 44 7.83 13.63 -14.65
C THR A 44 6.67 14.48 -15.11
N ASP A 45 6.07 14.20 -16.29
CA ASP A 45 4.96 14.99 -16.82
C ASP A 45 3.71 14.87 -15.92
N ILE A 46 3.45 13.69 -15.35
CA ILE A 46 2.33 13.53 -14.42
C ILE A 46 2.60 14.27 -13.10
N LEU A 47 3.83 14.22 -12.60
CA LEU A 47 4.19 14.93 -11.36
C LEU A 47 4.16 16.46 -11.50
N LEU A 48 4.34 16.98 -12.71
CA LEU A 48 4.28 18.41 -13.06
C LEU A 48 2.89 18.85 -13.56
N GLU A 49 1.92 17.94 -13.67
CA GLU A 49 0.60 18.23 -14.21
C GLU A 49 -0.16 19.26 -13.36
N GLU A 50 -0.71 20.28 -14.03
CA GLU A 50 -1.58 21.28 -13.40
C GLU A 50 -2.91 21.44 -14.17
N PRO A 51 -4.07 21.21 -13.54
CA PRO A 51 -4.24 20.73 -12.16
C PRO A 51 -3.76 19.29 -11.99
N ALA A 52 -3.24 18.95 -10.82
CA ALA A 52 -2.68 17.64 -10.49
C ALA A 52 -3.79 16.56 -10.35
N THR A 53 -4.34 16.12 -11.46
CA THR A 53 -5.51 15.23 -11.52
C THR A 53 -5.09 13.76 -11.52
N ARG A 54 -4.21 13.36 -12.44
CA ARG A 54 -3.80 11.95 -12.63
C ARG A 54 -3.04 11.38 -11.44
N ILE A 55 -2.27 12.19 -10.72
CA ILE A 55 -1.51 11.73 -9.54
C ILE A 55 -2.41 11.10 -8.46
N ASN A 56 -3.71 11.43 -8.43
CA ASN A 56 -4.69 10.91 -7.48
C ASN A 56 -5.50 9.72 -8.01
N GLN A 57 -5.31 9.33 -9.26
CA GLN A 57 -5.91 8.13 -9.84
C GLN A 57 -5.03 6.93 -9.51
N THR A 58 -5.62 5.88 -8.95
CA THR A 58 -4.90 4.72 -8.40
C THR A 58 -3.93 4.08 -9.41
N GLU A 59 -4.31 4.03 -10.68
CA GLU A 59 -3.49 3.49 -11.78
C GLU A 59 -2.18 4.27 -12.00
N TYR A 60 -2.17 5.58 -11.74
CA TYR A 60 -0.96 6.41 -11.81
C TYR A 60 -0.27 6.52 -10.45
N THR A 61 -1.04 6.66 -9.37
CA THR A 61 -0.50 6.83 -8.01
C THR A 61 0.48 5.73 -7.65
N GLN A 62 0.12 4.46 -7.94
CA GLN A 62 0.95 3.32 -7.53
C GLN A 62 2.33 3.32 -8.22
N PRO A 63 2.45 3.40 -9.54
CA PRO A 63 3.76 3.47 -10.20
C PRO A 63 4.57 4.72 -9.81
N LEU A 64 3.91 5.86 -9.60
CA LEU A 64 4.58 7.09 -9.18
C LEU A 64 5.20 6.97 -7.78
N LEU A 65 4.46 6.41 -6.81
CA LEU A 65 4.97 6.17 -5.47
C LEU A 65 6.11 5.15 -5.47
N LEU A 66 6.01 4.06 -6.22
CA LEU A 66 7.10 3.10 -6.37
C LEU A 66 8.35 3.76 -6.93
N THR A 67 8.21 4.58 -7.99
CA THR A 67 9.34 5.28 -8.62
C THR A 67 10.04 6.21 -7.62
N VAL A 68 9.28 7.04 -6.91
CA VAL A 68 9.85 7.98 -5.93
C VAL A 68 10.50 7.24 -4.77
N SER A 69 9.86 6.18 -4.26
CA SER A 69 10.39 5.35 -3.18
C SER A 69 11.73 4.70 -3.57
N HIS A 70 11.78 4.09 -4.76
CA HIS A 70 13.01 3.48 -5.27
C HIS A 70 14.11 4.53 -5.54
N ALA A 71 13.77 5.70 -6.07
CA ALA A 71 14.74 6.78 -6.28
C ALA A 71 15.36 7.26 -4.97
N LEU A 72 14.56 7.45 -3.92
CA LEU A 72 15.04 7.84 -2.59
C LEU A 72 15.90 6.75 -1.95
N ALA A 73 15.48 5.49 -2.01
CA ALA A 73 16.24 4.37 -1.48
C ALA A 73 17.59 4.19 -2.22
N SER A 74 17.60 4.35 -3.56
CA SER A 74 18.84 4.29 -4.35
C SER A 74 19.86 5.37 -3.95
N VAL A 75 19.38 6.57 -3.56
CA VAL A 75 20.28 7.62 -3.02
C VAL A 75 20.85 7.19 -1.67
N LEU A 76 20.02 6.63 -0.77
CA LEU A 76 20.49 6.14 0.54
C LEU A 76 21.51 5.01 0.37
N GLU A 77 21.25 4.06 -0.54
CA GLU A 77 22.19 2.97 -0.83
C GLU A 77 23.53 3.49 -1.39
N GLN A 78 23.51 4.50 -2.25
CA GLN A 78 24.73 5.16 -2.75
C GLN A 78 25.55 5.78 -1.62
N GLU A 79 24.89 6.30 -0.58
CA GLU A 79 25.53 6.84 0.64
C GLU A 79 25.91 5.73 1.65
N GLY A 80 25.72 4.47 1.31
CA GLY A 80 26.07 3.31 2.14
C GLY A 80 25.04 3.01 3.23
N ILE A 81 23.82 3.53 3.14
CA ILE A 81 22.73 3.25 4.07
C ILE A 81 21.81 2.22 3.43
N THR A 82 21.80 1.01 3.99
CA THR A 82 20.98 -0.12 3.51
C THR A 82 20.05 -0.62 4.60
N PRO A 83 18.90 -1.18 4.26
CA PRO A 83 17.96 -1.69 5.25
C PRO A 83 18.39 -3.05 5.82
N ASP A 84 18.23 -3.23 7.13
CA ASP A 84 18.25 -4.55 7.77
C ASP A 84 16.87 -5.22 7.73
N VAL A 85 15.82 -4.42 7.55
CA VAL A 85 14.42 -4.83 7.40
C VAL A 85 13.72 -3.86 6.44
N ALA A 86 12.83 -4.35 5.60
CA ALA A 86 11.99 -3.52 4.74
C ALA A 86 10.51 -3.76 5.00
N ALA A 87 9.72 -2.70 5.03
CA ALA A 87 8.28 -2.77 5.16
C ALA A 87 7.59 -1.67 4.36
N GLY A 88 6.40 -1.94 3.88
CA GLY A 88 5.62 -0.93 3.17
C GLY A 88 4.12 -1.13 3.34
N LEU A 89 3.38 -0.04 3.30
CA LEU A 89 1.93 -0.07 3.45
C LEU A 89 1.27 -0.25 2.08
N SER A 90 0.53 -1.35 1.88
CA SER A 90 -0.19 -1.65 0.64
C SER A 90 0.72 -1.63 -0.60
N LEU A 91 0.66 -0.59 -1.43
CA LEU A 91 1.59 -0.36 -2.54
C LEU A 91 3.05 -0.39 -2.06
N GLY A 92 3.33 0.17 -0.90
CA GLY A 92 4.67 0.23 -0.32
C GLY A 92 5.32 -1.13 -0.09
N GLU A 93 4.55 -2.22 0.09
CA GLU A 93 5.10 -3.58 0.15
C GLU A 93 5.86 -3.94 -1.13
N TYR A 94 5.37 -3.51 -2.32
CA TYR A 94 6.09 -3.71 -3.59
C TYR A 94 7.40 -2.90 -3.64
N SER A 95 7.41 -1.68 -3.08
CA SER A 95 8.66 -0.92 -2.93
C SER A 95 9.65 -1.66 -2.01
N ALA A 96 9.18 -2.21 -0.89
CA ALA A 96 9.99 -3.02 0.01
C ALA A 96 10.54 -4.28 -0.66
N LEU A 97 9.74 -4.95 -1.52
CA LEU A 97 10.18 -6.10 -2.29
C LEU A 97 11.27 -5.74 -3.32
N VAL A 98 11.18 -4.57 -3.96
CA VAL A 98 12.23 -4.08 -4.86
C VAL A 98 13.53 -3.83 -4.11
N GLU A 99 13.48 -3.10 -3.01
CA GLU A 99 14.68 -2.76 -2.22
C GLU A 99 15.34 -4.01 -1.60
N ALA A 100 14.54 -4.98 -1.21
CA ALA A 100 15.06 -6.26 -0.73
C ALA A 100 15.57 -7.18 -1.86
N GLY A 101 15.46 -6.78 -3.12
CA GLY A 101 15.92 -7.55 -4.29
C GLY A 101 15.02 -8.74 -4.64
N VAL A 102 13.79 -8.77 -4.16
CA VAL A 102 12.79 -9.80 -4.48
C VAL A 102 12.21 -9.61 -5.86
N LEU A 103 11.95 -8.36 -6.26
CA LEU A 103 11.45 -7.97 -7.57
C LEU A 103 12.42 -7.02 -8.26
N ASP A 104 12.61 -7.20 -9.57
CA ASP A 104 13.24 -6.18 -10.40
C ASP A 104 12.35 -4.94 -10.48
N PHE A 105 12.97 -3.74 -10.50
CA PHE A 105 12.21 -2.47 -10.50
C PHE A 105 11.27 -2.33 -11.71
N LYS A 106 11.73 -2.71 -12.93
CA LYS A 106 10.89 -2.64 -14.13
C LYS A 106 9.71 -3.59 -14.07
N GLU A 107 9.94 -4.78 -13.55
CA GLU A 107 8.89 -5.77 -13.36
C GLU A 107 7.87 -5.28 -12.33
N ALA A 108 8.34 -4.76 -11.19
CA ALA A 108 7.51 -4.18 -10.17
C ALA A 108 6.67 -3.00 -10.70
N LEU A 109 7.24 -2.11 -11.53
CA LEU A 109 6.50 -1.02 -12.17
C LEU A 109 5.32 -1.52 -13.02
N ASN A 110 5.55 -2.54 -13.85
CA ASN A 110 4.50 -3.14 -14.67
C ASN A 110 3.42 -3.78 -13.78
N LEU A 111 3.82 -4.51 -12.74
CA LEU A 111 2.89 -5.14 -11.81
C LEU A 111 2.03 -4.11 -11.08
N VAL A 112 2.62 -3.06 -10.50
CA VAL A 112 1.86 -2.07 -9.73
C VAL A 112 0.99 -1.18 -10.62
N ALA A 113 1.38 -0.94 -11.89
CA ALA A 113 0.52 -0.27 -12.86
C ALA A 113 -0.75 -1.09 -13.14
N LYS A 114 -0.60 -2.40 -13.37
CA LYS A 114 -1.74 -3.32 -13.52
C LYS A 114 -2.57 -3.43 -12.23
N ARG A 115 -1.90 -3.58 -11.07
CA ARG A 115 -2.54 -3.60 -9.77
C ARG A 115 -3.39 -2.35 -9.56
N GLY A 116 -2.83 -1.16 -9.79
CA GLY A 116 -3.53 0.12 -9.65
C GLY A 116 -4.74 0.23 -10.58
N GLN A 117 -4.58 -0.15 -11.85
CA GLN A 117 -5.65 -0.17 -12.84
C GLN A 117 -6.79 -1.11 -12.41
N TYR A 118 -6.48 -2.37 -12.06
CA TYR A 118 -7.51 -3.35 -11.70
C TYR A 118 -8.22 -2.99 -10.39
N MET A 119 -7.50 -2.44 -9.43
CA MET A 119 -8.12 -1.95 -8.18
C MET A 119 -9.03 -0.74 -8.42
N GLN A 120 -8.68 0.16 -9.34
CA GLN A 120 -9.51 1.31 -9.68
C GLN A 120 -10.80 0.91 -10.42
N GLU A 121 -10.72 -0.13 -11.26
CA GLU A 121 -11.85 -0.61 -12.08
C GLU A 121 -12.76 -1.62 -11.38
N ALA A 122 -12.34 -2.17 -10.21
CA ALA A 122 -12.99 -3.32 -9.58
C ALA A 122 -14.36 -3.02 -8.96
N VAL A 123 -14.63 -1.76 -8.60
CA VAL A 123 -15.89 -1.35 -7.96
C VAL A 123 -16.38 -0.06 -8.62
N VAL A 124 -17.67 0.01 -8.86
CA VAL A 124 -18.30 1.21 -9.38
C VAL A 124 -18.16 2.34 -8.36
N GLU A 125 -17.85 3.54 -8.85
CA GLU A 125 -17.70 4.73 -8.00
C GLU A 125 -18.97 4.96 -7.17
N GLY A 126 -18.79 5.10 -5.85
CA GLY A 126 -19.88 5.33 -4.89
C GLY A 126 -20.49 4.07 -4.28
N GLU A 127 -20.25 2.88 -4.83
CA GLU A 127 -20.73 1.62 -4.21
C GLU A 127 -19.89 1.19 -3.01
N GLY A 128 -18.62 1.55 -2.98
CA GLY A 128 -17.69 1.24 -1.90
C GLY A 128 -17.19 2.47 -1.16
N LYS A 129 -16.82 2.29 0.11
CA LYS A 129 -16.33 3.36 1.00
C LYS A 129 -15.29 2.84 1.96
N MET A 130 -14.40 3.72 2.42
CA MET A 130 -13.47 3.47 3.51
C MET A 130 -13.55 4.59 4.54
N VAL A 131 -13.49 4.22 5.82
CA VAL A 131 -13.55 5.15 6.95
C VAL A 131 -12.48 4.80 7.97
N ALA A 132 -11.67 5.77 8.38
CA ALA A 132 -10.74 5.62 9.49
C ALA A 132 -11.46 5.87 10.82
N VAL A 133 -11.53 4.85 11.67
CA VAL A 133 -12.07 4.90 13.04
C VAL A 133 -10.92 5.16 13.99
N LEU A 134 -11.03 6.20 14.82
CA LEU A 134 -9.99 6.63 15.74
C LEU A 134 -10.46 6.56 17.21
N GLY A 135 -9.60 6.04 18.06
CA GLY A 135 -9.79 6.08 19.51
C GLY A 135 -10.73 5.01 20.06
N LEU A 136 -10.88 3.90 19.34
CA LEU A 136 -11.63 2.71 19.77
C LEU A 136 -10.70 1.49 19.62
N GLU A 137 -10.91 0.48 20.47
CA GLU A 137 -10.15 -0.76 20.42
C GLU A 137 -10.52 -1.60 19.18
N ASP A 138 -9.52 -2.28 18.60
CA ASP A 138 -9.69 -3.03 17.35
C ASP A 138 -10.79 -4.08 17.44
N ASN A 139 -10.84 -4.86 18.53
CA ASN A 139 -11.85 -5.90 18.76
C ASN A 139 -13.29 -5.36 18.79
N VAL A 140 -13.49 -4.15 19.33
CA VAL A 140 -14.81 -3.51 19.33
C VAL A 140 -15.25 -3.14 17.92
N ILE A 141 -14.31 -2.65 17.10
CA ILE A 141 -14.57 -2.31 15.69
C ILE A 141 -14.86 -3.59 14.89
N GLU A 142 -14.09 -4.66 15.13
CA GLU A 142 -14.28 -5.98 14.49
C GLU A 142 -15.68 -6.54 14.80
N ASP A 143 -16.09 -6.50 16.06
CA ASP A 143 -17.42 -6.96 16.49
C ASP A 143 -18.54 -6.14 15.81
N ILE A 144 -18.40 -4.81 15.73
CA ILE A 144 -19.35 -3.93 15.04
C ILE A 144 -19.41 -4.28 13.54
N CYS A 145 -18.26 -4.49 12.87
CA CYS A 145 -18.24 -4.91 11.48
C CYS A 145 -18.97 -6.23 11.26
N LEU A 146 -18.78 -7.22 12.15
CA LEU A 146 -19.46 -8.50 12.08
C LEU A 146 -20.98 -8.35 12.30
N GLU A 147 -21.40 -7.50 13.25
CA GLU A 147 -22.82 -7.25 13.54
C GLU A 147 -23.54 -6.59 12.37
N VAL A 148 -22.88 -5.62 11.70
CA VAL A 148 -23.47 -4.83 10.61
C VAL A 148 -23.48 -5.58 9.27
N SER A 149 -22.48 -6.44 9.04
CA SER A 149 -22.34 -7.13 7.76
C SER A 149 -23.46 -8.11 7.48
N THR A 150 -23.94 -8.07 6.25
CA THR A 150 -24.87 -9.06 5.67
C THR A 150 -24.26 -9.65 4.39
N PRO A 151 -24.82 -10.73 3.80
CA PRO A 151 -24.36 -11.25 2.52
C PRO A 151 -24.40 -10.22 1.38
N GLU A 152 -25.34 -9.27 1.44
CA GLU A 152 -25.58 -8.25 0.42
C GLU A 152 -24.85 -6.93 0.71
N ALA A 153 -24.49 -6.67 1.97
CA ALA A 153 -23.90 -5.41 2.43
C ALA A 153 -22.77 -5.69 3.44
N LEU A 154 -21.54 -5.81 2.92
CA LEU A 154 -20.35 -6.17 3.70
C LEU A 154 -19.62 -4.91 4.19
N VAL A 155 -19.16 -4.93 5.45
CA VAL A 155 -18.14 -4.03 6.00
C VAL A 155 -17.13 -4.85 6.81
N VAL A 156 -15.83 -4.58 6.60
CA VAL A 156 -14.74 -5.31 7.26
C VAL A 156 -13.61 -4.37 7.67
N PRO A 157 -12.77 -4.74 8.66
CA PRO A 157 -11.47 -4.12 8.83
C PRO A 157 -10.64 -4.22 7.56
N SER A 158 -10.07 -3.09 7.11
CA SER A 158 -9.24 -3.03 5.92
C SER A 158 -7.78 -2.64 6.20
N ASN A 159 -7.53 -1.83 7.25
CA ASN A 159 -6.15 -1.48 7.64
C ASN A 159 -6.05 -1.34 9.16
N TYR A 160 -5.22 -2.17 9.76
CA TYR A 160 -4.77 -2.00 11.15
C TYR A 160 -3.54 -1.08 11.15
N ASN A 161 -3.76 0.22 11.34
CA ASN A 161 -2.69 1.22 11.17
C ASN A 161 -1.84 1.42 12.42
N THR A 162 -2.47 1.73 13.55
CA THR A 162 -1.81 1.94 14.84
C THR A 162 -2.75 1.53 15.98
N PRO A 163 -2.27 1.35 17.22
CA PRO A 163 -3.16 1.23 18.35
C PRO A 163 -4.17 2.38 18.37
N GLY A 164 -5.47 2.06 18.34
CA GLY A 164 -6.56 3.03 18.29
C GLY A 164 -6.80 3.72 16.95
N GLN A 165 -6.25 3.19 15.85
CA GLN A 165 -6.61 3.60 14.48
C GLN A 165 -6.76 2.40 13.57
N LEU A 166 -7.99 2.09 13.20
CA LEU A 166 -8.35 1.04 12.27
C LEU A 166 -9.22 1.62 11.15
N VAL A 167 -8.95 1.24 9.91
CA VAL A 167 -9.79 1.60 8.77
C VAL A 167 -10.75 0.46 8.50
N ILE A 168 -12.04 0.79 8.36
CA ILE A 168 -13.08 -0.12 7.89
C ILE A 168 -13.42 0.20 6.43
N GLY A 169 -13.77 -0.83 5.67
CA GLY A 169 -14.12 -0.69 4.25
C GLY A 169 -15.16 -1.70 3.83
N GLY A 170 -15.89 -1.40 2.78
CA GLY A 170 -16.97 -2.25 2.28
C GLY A 170 -17.99 -1.51 1.45
N HIS A 171 -19.22 -2.00 1.38
CA HIS A 171 -20.34 -1.31 0.77
C HIS A 171 -20.63 0.00 1.53
N ALA A 172 -20.89 1.07 0.80
CA ALA A 172 -21.00 2.41 1.37
C ALA A 172 -22.01 2.48 2.52
N GLU A 173 -23.19 1.90 2.35
CA GLU A 173 -24.25 1.89 3.38
C GLU A 173 -23.84 1.13 4.63
N ALA A 174 -23.19 -0.04 4.50
CA ALA A 174 -22.72 -0.82 5.66
C ALA A 174 -21.59 -0.10 6.40
N VAL A 175 -20.68 0.56 5.69
CA VAL A 175 -19.60 1.36 6.28
C VAL A 175 -20.17 2.56 7.04
N ASP A 176 -21.23 3.21 6.53
CA ASP A 176 -21.86 4.33 7.23
C ASP A 176 -22.52 3.87 8.53
N VAL A 177 -23.29 2.78 8.51
CA VAL A 177 -23.91 2.19 9.72
C VAL A 177 -22.84 1.76 10.74
N ALA A 178 -21.78 1.08 10.28
CA ALA A 178 -20.68 0.67 11.16
C ALA A 178 -19.95 1.88 11.77
N SER A 179 -19.76 2.95 10.99
CA SER A 179 -19.13 4.18 11.48
C SER A 179 -19.97 4.87 12.59
N GLU A 180 -21.29 4.94 12.43
CA GLU A 180 -22.20 5.48 13.46
C GLU A 180 -22.13 4.64 14.73
N LYS A 181 -22.20 3.30 14.62
CA LYS A 181 -22.07 2.39 15.77
C LYS A 181 -20.70 2.51 16.46
N CYS A 182 -19.61 2.69 15.72
CA CYS A 182 -18.30 2.95 16.30
C CYS A 182 -18.28 4.26 17.12
N LEU A 183 -18.92 5.33 16.62
CA LEU A 183 -19.06 6.59 17.37
C LEU A 183 -19.91 6.41 18.64
N GLU A 184 -21.03 5.69 18.57
CA GLU A 184 -21.87 5.34 19.73
C GLU A 184 -21.12 4.50 20.77
N ALA A 185 -20.22 3.60 20.33
CA ALA A 185 -19.36 2.78 21.16
C ALA A 185 -18.16 3.56 21.78
N GLY A 186 -18.00 4.84 21.44
CA GLY A 186 -17.00 5.73 22.04
C GLY A 186 -15.79 6.06 21.15
N ALA A 187 -15.82 5.76 19.86
CA ALA A 187 -14.80 6.24 18.93
C ALA A 187 -14.74 7.78 18.95
N LYS A 188 -13.53 8.33 18.96
CA LYS A 188 -13.33 9.79 18.95
C LYS A 188 -13.70 10.42 17.61
N ARG A 189 -13.48 9.70 16.53
CA ARG A 189 -13.77 10.13 15.14
C ARG A 189 -13.99 8.91 14.24
N ALA A 190 -14.83 9.11 13.24
CA ALA A 190 -14.94 8.28 12.03
C ALA A 190 -14.73 9.19 10.82
N VAL A 191 -13.59 9.07 10.13
CA VAL A 191 -13.16 10.00 9.09
C VAL A 191 -13.21 9.28 7.73
N PRO A 192 -14.10 9.68 6.81
CA PRO A 192 -14.13 9.15 5.46
C PRO A 192 -12.81 9.40 4.74
N LEU A 193 -12.30 8.38 4.03
CA LEU A 193 -11.11 8.49 3.21
C LEU A 193 -11.49 8.85 1.76
N VAL A 194 -10.66 9.69 1.14
CA VAL A 194 -10.81 10.05 -0.28
C VAL A 194 -10.05 9.01 -1.11
N VAL A 195 -10.74 7.93 -1.44
CA VAL A 195 -10.20 6.81 -2.23
C VAL A 195 -11.21 6.37 -3.27
N SER A 196 -10.76 5.74 -4.36
CA SER A 196 -11.60 5.31 -5.48
C SER A 196 -12.37 4.02 -5.23
N GLY A 197 -12.14 3.32 -4.12
CA GLY A 197 -12.80 2.05 -3.83
C GLY A 197 -12.53 1.53 -2.42
N PRO A 198 -13.24 0.45 -2.01
CA PRO A 198 -13.09 -0.19 -0.70
C PRO A 198 -11.90 -1.16 -0.71
N PHE A 199 -10.68 -0.61 -0.81
CA PHE A 199 -9.46 -1.38 -0.91
C PHE A 199 -9.26 -2.31 0.29
N HIS A 200 -8.56 -3.43 0.07
CA HIS A 200 -8.26 -4.42 1.11
C HIS A 200 -9.51 -5.05 1.73
N THR A 201 -10.55 -5.21 0.92
CA THR A 201 -11.81 -5.88 1.30
C THR A 201 -12.17 -6.95 0.26
N PRO A 202 -13.07 -7.89 0.59
CA PRO A 202 -13.56 -8.89 -0.37
C PRO A 202 -14.20 -8.31 -1.63
N LEU A 203 -14.62 -7.04 -1.64
CA LEU A 203 -15.15 -6.37 -2.82
C LEU A 203 -14.09 -6.20 -3.92
N MET A 204 -12.80 -6.23 -3.57
CA MET A 204 -11.68 -6.19 -4.52
C MET A 204 -11.40 -7.53 -5.21
N LYS A 205 -12.28 -8.54 -5.08
CA LYS A 205 -12.08 -9.89 -5.63
C LYS A 205 -11.81 -9.88 -7.13
N GLU A 206 -12.50 -9.02 -7.90
CA GLU A 206 -12.27 -8.92 -9.35
C GLU A 206 -10.87 -8.42 -9.65
N ALA A 207 -10.39 -7.39 -8.95
CA ALA A 207 -9.02 -6.91 -9.09
C ALA A 207 -8.00 -8.02 -8.81
N LYS A 208 -8.18 -8.80 -7.73
CA LYS A 208 -7.32 -9.95 -7.42
C LYS A 208 -7.31 -10.99 -8.53
N VAL A 209 -8.48 -11.38 -9.05
CA VAL A 209 -8.59 -12.37 -10.14
C VAL A 209 -7.89 -11.90 -11.41
N ARG A 210 -8.00 -10.61 -11.75
CA ARG A 210 -7.31 -10.02 -12.91
C ARG A 210 -5.80 -9.87 -12.68
N PHE A 211 -5.38 -9.63 -11.44
CA PHE A 211 -3.97 -9.44 -11.09
C PHE A 211 -3.20 -10.77 -10.96
N ALA A 212 -3.84 -11.86 -10.58
CA ALA A 212 -3.19 -13.15 -10.37
C ALA A 212 -2.38 -13.66 -11.58
N PRO A 213 -2.88 -13.58 -12.84
CA PRO A 213 -2.08 -13.95 -14.01
C PRO A 213 -0.83 -13.10 -14.22
N GLU A 214 -0.87 -11.80 -13.90
CA GLU A 214 0.29 -10.90 -13.98
C GLU A 214 1.34 -11.29 -12.93
N MET A 215 0.92 -11.60 -11.72
CA MET A 215 1.80 -12.07 -10.64
C MET A 215 2.36 -13.47 -10.93
N GLU A 216 1.60 -14.35 -11.58
CA GLU A 216 2.05 -15.72 -11.88
C GLU A 216 3.29 -15.75 -12.76
N VAL A 217 3.40 -14.84 -13.71
CA VAL A 217 4.56 -14.76 -14.62
C VAL A 217 5.72 -13.95 -14.05
N ALA A 218 5.53 -13.23 -12.95
CA ALA A 218 6.58 -12.44 -12.32
C ALA A 218 7.68 -13.35 -11.74
N GLU A 219 8.94 -12.92 -11.88
CA GLU A 219 10.09 -13.59 -11.33
C GLU A 219 10.42 -13.06 -9.93
N LEU A 220 10.21 -13.89 -8.90
CA LEU A 220 10.50 -13.54 -7.51
C LEU A 220 11.77 -14.23 -7.04
N HIS A 221 12.63 -13.47 -6.34
CA HIS A 221 13.91 -13.92 -5.82
C HIS A 221 13.90 -13.99 -4.29
N GLU A 222 14.92 -14.61 -3.70
CA GLU A 222 15.16 -14.55 -2.25
C GLU A 222 15.50 -13.11 -1.83
N SER A 223 14.93 -12.67 -0.72
CA SER A 223 15.16 -11.34 -0.18
C SER A 223 16.52 -11.21 0.48
N LYS A 224 17.18 -10.06 0.29
CA LYS A 224 18.44 -9.70 0.98
C LYS A 224 18.26 -9.38 2.46
N CYS A 225 17.07 -8.97 2.86
CA CYS A 225 16.67 -8.68 4.24
C CYS A 225 15.19 -9.06 4.44
N PRO A 226 14.72 -9.27 5.68
CA PRO A 226 13.30 -9.52 5.94
C PRO A 226 12.38 -8.45 5.34
N VAL A 227 11.36 -8.86 4.61
CA VAL A 227 10.28 -7.99 4.09
C VAL A 227 8.99 -8.33 4.79
N LEU A 228 8.35 -7.34 5.42
CA LEU A 228 7.13 -7.53 6.19
C LEU A 228 5.91 -7.63 5.25
N SER A 229 5.14 -8.70 5.39
CA SER A 229 3.90 -8.90 4.64
C SER A 229 2.74 -8.16 5.27
N ASN A 230 2.00 -7.41 4.47
CA ASN A 230 0.77 -6.76 4.93
C ASN A 230 -0.33 -7.78 5.28
N THR A 231 -0.38 -8.90 4.57
CA THR A 231 -1.38 -9.96 4.79
C THR A 231 -1.06 -10.81 6.03
N LEU A 232 0.21 -11.16 6.24
CA LEU A 232 0.63 -12.02 7.34
C LEU A 232 0.81 -11.23 8.65
N GLY A 233 1.31 -9.98 8.59
CA GLY A 233 1.73 -9.18 9.75
C GLY A 233 3.07 -9.62 10.32
N THR A 234 3.83 -10.41 9.55
CA THR A 234 5.15 -10.95 9.84
C THR A 234 5.99 -10.95 8.55
N PRO A 235 7.31 -11.16 8.60
CA PRO A 235 8.11 -11.30 7.39
C PRO A 235 7.62 -12.44 6.48
N HIS A 236 7.80 -12.27 5.18
CA HIS A 236 7.71 -13.38 4.23
C HIS A 236 8.78 -14.43 4.55
N GLU A 237 8.46 -15.72 4.39
CA GLU A 237 9.40 -16.81 4.55
C GLU A 237 10.03 -17.16 3.18
N GLY A 238 11.36 -17.07 3.08
CA GLY A 238 12.09 -17.37 1.84
C GLY A 238 11.64 -16.46 0.68
N VAL A 239 11.38 -17.03 -0.50
CA VAL A 239 10.77 -16.33 -1.61
C VAL A 239 9.30 -16.06 -1.30
N PRO A 240 8.82 -14.80 -1.37
CA PRO A 240 7.43 -14.47 -1.09
C PRO A 240 6.44 -15.28 -1.92
N SER A 241 5.36 -15.76 -1.29
CA SER A 241 4.30 -16.45 -2.00
C SER A 241 3.51 -15.50 -2.89
N LYS A 242 3.39 -15.82 -4.17
CA LYS A 242 2.57 -15.08 -5.15
C LYS A 242 1.11 -15.00 -4.72
N ASP A 243 0.58 -16.07 -4.12
CA ASP A 243 -0.79 -16.10 -3.59
C ASP A 243 -0.97 -15.08 -2.45
N VAL A 244 0.00 -14.98 -1.52
CA VAL A 244 -0.04 -14.02 -0.41
C VAL A 244 0.00 -12.57 -0.95
N LEU A 245 0.81 -12.30 -1.99
CA LEU A 245 0.87 -10.98 -2.64
C LEU A 245 -0.42 -10.66 -3.40
N CYS A 246 -1.08 -11.64 -4.00
CA CYS A 246 -2.41 -11.47 -4.60
C CYS A 246 -3.49 -11.28 -3.53
N ASP A 247 -3.41 -12.02 -2.42
CA ASP A 247 -4.33 -11.94 -1.29
C ASP A 247 -4.33 -10.56 -0.62
N GLN A 248 -3.20 -9.84 -0.67
CA GLN A 248 -3.07 -8.48 -0.15
C GLN A 248 -4.15 -7.52 -0.72
N ILE A 249 -4.61 -7.73 -1.96
CA ILE A 249 -5.62 -6.88 -2.61
C ILE A 249 -6.97 -6.97 -1.88
N THR A 250 -7.30 -8.14 -1.33
CA THR A 250 -8.61 -8.45 -0.71
C THR A 250 -8.56 -8.58 0.80
N ASN A 251 -7.37 -8.59 1.40
CA ASN A 251 -7.18 -8.81 2.84
C ASN A 251 -6.72 -7.52 3.52
N ALA A 252 -7.04 -7.43 4.81
CA ALA A 252 -6.63 -6.30 5.63
C ALA A 252 -5.11 -6.14 5.70
N VAL A 253 -4.66 -4.89 5.62
CA VAL A 253 -3.25 -4.51 5.83
C VAL A 253 -2.95 -4.53 7.33
N LYS A 254 -2.05 -5.39 7.76
CA LYS A 254 -1.62 -5.57 9.16
C LYS A 254 -0.40 -4.69 9.49
N TRP A 255 -0.50 -3.37 9.22
CA TRP A 255 0.61 -2.44 9.39
C TRP A 255 1.05 -2.31 10.85
N LYS A 256 0.11 -2.26 11.79
CA LYS A 256 0.41 -2.24 13.22
C LYS A 256 1.26 -3.45 13.63
N GLN A 257 0.89 -4.65 13.19
CA GLN A 257 1.63 -5.88 13.47
C GLN A 257 3.02 -5.86 12.84
N ASN A 258 3.15 -5.32 11.63
CA ASN A 258 4.46 -5.16 10.99
C ASN A 258 5.39 -4.24 11.81
N VAL A 259 4.87 -3.11 12.30
CA VAL A 259 5.66 -2.21 13.16
C VAL A 259 6.00 -2.86 14.51
N GLU A 260 5.04 -3.53 15.13
CA GLU A 260 5.26 -4.27 16.40
C GLU A 260 6.33 -5.35 16.23
N TRP A 261 6.31 -6.08 15.09
CA TRP A 261 7.33 -7.07 14.80
C TRP A 261 8.73 -6.43 14.68
N MET A 262 8.86 -5.32 13.95
CA MET A 262 10.15 -4.61 13.80
C MET A 262 10.69 -4.09 15.14
N LEU A 263 9.82 -3.58 16.02
CA LEU A 263 10.20 -3.16 17.36
C LEU A 263 10.70 -4.34 18.21
N GLN A 264 10.03 -5.50 18.15
CA GLN A 264 10.43 -6.72 18.85
C GLN A 264 11.74 -7.31 18.30
N ASP A 265 11.96 -7.16 16.99
CA ASP A 265 13.20 -7.60 16.31
C ASP A 265 14.39 -6.63 16.55
N GLY A 266 14.18 -5.57 17.32
CA GLY A 266 15.22 -4.65 17.76
C GLY A 266 15.65 -3.62 16.71
N VAL A 267 14.74 -3.19 15.85
CA VAL A 267 14.98 -2.07 14.94
C VAL A 267 15.17 -0.79 15.74
N ASP A 268 16.27 -0.08 15.50
CA ASP A 268 16.66 1.15 16.21
C ASP A 268 16.24 2.41 15.43
N VAL A 269 16.27 2.33 14.09
CA VAL A 269 16.07 3.48 13.19
C VAL A 269 15.07 3.11 12.11
N PHE A 270 14.10 3.98 11.90
CA PHE A 270 13.11 3.89 10.84
C PHE A 270 13.31 5.06 9.86
N ILE A 271 13.51 4.77 8.59
CA ILE A 271 13.72 5.74 7.50
C ILE A 271 12.60 5.61 6.49
#